data_34c84e2ea2dfa07a4ab581cb78e44727
#
_entry.id   34c84e2ea2dfa07a4ab581cb78e44727
#
_cell.length_a   1.000
_cell.length_b   1.000
_cell.length_c   1.000
_cell.angle_alpha   90.00
_cell.angle_beta   90.00
_cell.angle_gamma   90.00
#
_symmetry.space_group_name_H-M   'P 1'
#
loop_
_entity.id
_entity.type
_entity.pdbx_description
1 polymer ?
#
loop_
_entity_poly.entity_id
_entity_poly.type
_entity_poly.pdbx_seq_one_letter_code
_entity_poly.pdbx_strand_id
1 'polypeptide(L)'
;RDRQYVVMSGSGENNGAYLQTTDDPTTGTLDPANPDGRIFFSGNNPDFVNYNNEILIGMNYPSQGGSSSDYITMAWKLVDGKLTQHGGGVALDGDVKARGIFKNYLIGMSDQATDYDHYERVKFIELNSFGAAVVDGIIDCDDMSKEPQSQMEGETWGVGDIAEFGDYVLLSYSTKHLVKDGASGAKAKATYSTDLANNLYLGVYEFDPTDADKEYLKYQNMIVRKSEDHVGEEAGQIKGNLRSRTETGIEVLGDEIYLFCQGSKNSGKDYPDVPSAVLRISGNSIQNGKPVAIDDDYYVNLTEVTGHYMWKCFYIGGNKFCLQLYTEKGTAGFVEGSHKAFGIFDVKTEQYTPVTGLPDANLIYDIALAYAADTDNNTITFEVETTDSQLPALYTIGKDGVAKRGMEVDTESIKGVSLLKQK
;
A
#
# COMPACT_ATOMS: atom_id res chain seq x y z
N ARG A 1 -21.65 -1.89 20.23
CA ARG A 1 -20.52 -0.98 20.03
C ARG A 1 -20.17 -0.92 18.57
N ASP A 2 -20.28 0.27 18.02
CA ASP A 2 -20.22 0.46 16.58
C ASP A 2 -18.80 0.53 16.04
N ARG A 3 -17.79 0.46 16.94
CA ARG A 3 -16.41 0.59 16.54
C ARG A 3 -15.47 -0.18 17.48
N GLN A 4 -14.47 -0.84 16.90
CA GLN A 4 -13.44 -1.58 17.62
C GLN A 4 -12.09 -1.42 16.92
N TYR A 5 -11.04 -1.31 17.73
CA TYR A 5 -9.69 -1.54 17.25
C TYR A 5 -9.40 -3.05 17.30
N VAL A 6 -8.77 -3.54 16.26
CA VAL A 6 -8.32 -4.94 16.16
C VAL A 6 -6.81 -4.96 16.23
N VAL A 7 -6.26 -5.63 17.23
CA VAL A 7 -4.81 -5.78 17.40
C VAL A 7 -4.41 -7.18 16.94
N MET A 8 -3.46 -7.26 16.04
CA MET A 8 -2.96 -8.50 15.48
C MET A 8 -1.58 -8.80 16.02
N SER A 9 -1.38 -10.02 16.50
CA SER A 9 -0.12 -10.50 17.06
C SER A 9 0.23 -11.85 16.48
N GLY A 10 1.51 -12.12 16.29
CA GLY A 10 1.95 -13.45 15.82
C GLY A 10 1.63 -14.55 16.83
N SER A 11 1.19 -15.70 16.32
CA SER A 11 0.79 -16.83 17.16
C SER A 11 1.94 -17.67 17.70
N GLY A 12 3.14 -17.48 17.20
CA GLY A 12 4.35 -18.20 17.64
C GLY A 12 4.56 -19.56 16.98
N GLU A 13 3.59 -20.46 17.02
CA GLU A 13 3.83 -21.85 16.61
C GLU A 13 3.67 -22.12 15.11
N ASN A 14 2.81 -21.39 14.39
CA ASN A 14 2.50 -21.68 12.99
C ASN A 14 2.56 -20.45 12.08
N ASN A 15 3.33 -19.44 12.42
CA ASN A 15 3.42 -18.20 11.68
C ASN A 15 2.07 -17.51 11.43
N GLY A 16 1.00 -17.96 12.08
CA GLY A 16 -0.32 -17.35 12.02
C GLY A 16 -0.43 -16.08 12.86
N ALA A 17 -1.65 -15.65 13.10
CA ALA A 17 -1.92 -14.47 13.92
C ALA A 17 -3.11 -14.66 14.85
N TYR A 18 -3.04 -14.00 15.99
CA TYR A 18 -4.17 -13.77 16.88
C TYR A 18 -4.76 -12.39 16.64
N LEU A 19 -6.08 -12.31 16.59
CA LEU A 19 -6.82 -11.06 16.48
C LEU A 19 -7.60 -10.86 17.77
N GLN A 20 -7.41 -9.72 18.39
CA GLN A 20 -8.10 -9.31 19.62
C GLN A 20 -8.64 -7.91 19.46
N THR A 21 -9.74 -7.59 20.10
CA THR A 21 -10.39 -6.29 20.00
C THR A 21 -10.25 -5.47 21.26
N THR A 22 -10.25 -4.15 21.11
CA THR A 22 -10.34 -3.18 22.19
C THR A 22 -11.15 -1.97 21.78
N ASP A 23 -11.89 -1.41 22.73
CA ASP A 23 -12.60 -0.14 22.53
C ASP A 23 -11.65 1.06 22.55
N ASP A 24 -10.58 0.95 23.31
CA ASP A 24 -9.66 2.03 23.59
C ASP A 24 -8.21 1.60 23.41
N PRO A 25 -7.54 2.06 22.34
CA PRO A 25 -6.14 1.73 22.07
C PRO A 25 -5.15 2.58 22.87
N THR A 26 -5.64 3.47 23.74
CA THR A 26 -4.79 4.47 24.42
C THR A 26 -4.33 4.04 25.80
N THR A 27 -4.89 2.98 26.38
CA THR A 27 -4.60 2.53 27.75
C THR A 27 -4.57 1.00 27.84
N GLY A 28 -3.98 0.52 28.92
CA GLY A 28 -4.02 -0.88 29.33
C GLY A 28 -2.93 -1.74 28.69
N THR A 29 -3.09 -3.04 28.89
CA THR A 29 -2.19 -4.07 28.35
C THR A 29 -3.04 -5.18 27.76
N LEU A 30 -2.71 -5.58 26.55
CA LEU A 30 -3.33 -6.69 25.84
C LEU A 30 -2.39 -7.90 25.88
N ASP A 31 -2.94 -9.05 26.26
CA ASP A 31 -2.20 -10.31 26.30
C ASP A 31 -2.73 -11.28 25.24
N PRO A 32 -1.98 -11.51 24.13
CA PRO A 32 -2.37 -12.49 23.12
C PRO A 32 -2.41 -13.93 23.60
N ALA A 33 -1.82 -14.27 24.74
CA ALA A 33 -1.94 -15.57 25.34
C ALA A 33 -3.32 -15.82 25.98
N ASN A 34 -4.08 -14.75 26.25
CA ASN A 34 -5.45 -14.88 26.76
C ASN A 34 -6.38 -15.37 25.65
N PRO A 35 -7.00 -16.57 25.80
CA PRO A 35 -7.85 -17.12 24.75
C PRO A 35 -9.25 -16.46 24.66
N ASP A 36 -9.64 -15.67 25.66
CA ASP A 36 -10.98 -15.10 25.72
C ASP A 36 -11.23 -14.07 24.63
N GLY A 37 -12.20 -14.34 23.76
CA GLY A 37 -12.55 -13.45 22.65
C GLY A 37 -11.52 -13.38 21.53
N ARG A 38 -10.44 -14.13 21.63
CA ARG A 38 -9.37 -14.16 20.65
C ARG A 38 -9.77 -14.97 19.42
N ILE A 39 -9.51 -14.44 18.23
CA ILE A 39 -9.62 -15.14 16.96
C ILE A 39 -8.27 -15.59 16.50
N PHE A 40 -8.14 -16.84 16.06
CA PHE A 40 -6.95 -17.38 15.45
C PHE A 40 -7.08 -17.35 13.92
N PHE A 41 -6.10 -16.76 13.25
CA PHE A 41 -5.96 -16.80 11.81
C PHE A 41 -4.78 -17.70 11.46
N SER A 42 -5.09 -18.87 10.90
CA SER A 42 -4.06 -19.81 10.43
C SER A 42 -3.41 -19.28 9.15
N GLY A 43 -2.10 -19.19 9.15
CA GLY A 43 -1.43 -18.65 7.98
C GLY A 43 0.09 -18.73 8.04
N ASN A 44 0.71 -18.26 6.97
CA ASN A 44 2.14 -18.13 6.85
C ASN A 44 2.51 -16.64 6.81
N ASN A 45 3.00 -16.12 7.92
CA ASN A 45 3.42 -14.74 8.08
C ASN A 45 2.40 -13.75 7.48
N PRO A 46 1.16 -13.73 8.01
CA PRO A 46 0.08 -13.00 7.41
C PRO A 46 0.29 -11.49 7.47
N ASP A 47 -0.25 -10.83 6.47
CA ASP A 47 -0.33 -9.40 6.34
C ASP A 47 -1.79 -8.97 6.34
N PHE A 48 -2.09 -7.82 6.92
CA PHE A 48 -3.45 -7.34 7.09
C PHE A 48 -3.66 -6.01 6.38
N VAL A 49 -4.81 -5.89 5.73
CA VAL A 49 -5.23 -4.67 5.07
C VAL A 49 -6.67 -4.33 5.46
N ASN A 50 -6.91 -3.04 5.65
CA ASN A 50 -8.21 -2.51 6.00
C ASN A 50 -8.76 -1.68 4.84
N TYR A 51 -10.01 -1.90 4.48
CA TYR A 51 -10.69 -1.09 3.50
C TYR A 51 -11.86 -0.35 4.14
N ASN A 52 -11.78 0.98 4.07
CA ASN A 52 -12.82 1.92 4.50
C ASN A 52 -13.27 1.76 5.96
N ASN A 53 -12.45 1.18 6.81
CA ASN A 53 -12.79 0.82 8.20
C ASN A 53 -14.00 -0.12 8.30
N GLU A 54 -14.33 -0.86 7.24
CA GLU A 54 -15.46 -1.78 7.20
C GLU A 54 -15.05 -3.24 7.19
N ILE A 55 -13.97 -3.53 6.49
CA ILE A 55 -13.50 -4.89 6.29
C ILE A 55 -11.99 -4.97 6.53
N LEU A 56 -11.62 -5.94 7.35
CA LEU A 56 -10.23 -6.33 7.59
C LEU A 56 -9.97 -7.63 6.83
N ILE A 57 -8.90 -7.64 6.03
CA ILE A 57 -8.52 -8.79 5.21
C ILE A 57 -7.13 -9.26 5.64
N GLY A 58 -7.03 -10.55 5.97
CA GLY A 58 -5.76 -11.22 6.25
C GLY A 58 -5.31 -12.03 5.04
N MET A 59 -4.10 -11.74 4.56
CA MET A 59 -3.46 -12.41 3.43
C MET A 59 -2.19 -13.09 3.88
N ASN A 60 -1.90 -14.26 3.31
CA ASN A 60 -0.70 -15.00 3.62
C ASN A 60 0.43 -14.69 2.66
N TYR A 61 1.65 -14.76 3.18
CA TYR A 61 2.85 -14.76 2.36
C TYR A 61 2.97 -16.14 1.68
N PRO A 62 3.18 -16.23 0.37
CA PRO A 62 3.32 -17.52 -0.29
C PRO A 62 4.57 -18.23 0.19
N SER A 63 4.44 -19.48 0.61
CA SER A 63 5.59 -20.30 0.99
C SER A 63 6.40 -20.66 -0.25
N GLN A 64 7.71 -20.52 -0.18
CA GLN A 64 8.60 -21.01 -1.22
C GLN A 64 8.48 -22.53 -1.30
N GLY A 65 7.96 -23.04 -2.43
CA GLY A 65 7.85 -24.48 -2.71
C GLY A 65 6.60 -25.17 -2.16
N GLY A 66 5.67 -24.44 -1.53
CA GLY A 66 4.37 -24.96 -1.10
C GLY A 66 3.25 -24.45 -2.00
N SER A 67 2.15 -25.17 -2.05
CA SER A 67 0.92 -24.71 -2.66
C SER A 67 0.32 -23.60 -1.80
N SER A 68 0.06 -22.42 -2.39
CA SER A 68 -0.66 -21.34 -1.72
C SER A 68 -2.11 -21.71 -1.39
N SER A 69 -2.61 -22.84 -1.92
CA SER A 69 -3.93 -23.38 -1.60
C SER A 69 -4.09 -23.80 -0.15
N ASP A 70 -3.00 -23.97 0.59
CA ASP A 70 -3.04 -24.37 2.00
C ASP A 70 -3.40 -23.19 2.92
N TYR A 71 -3.34 -21.95 2.44
CA TYR A 71 -3.58 -20.78 3.23
C TYR A 71 -4.68 -19.91 2.62
N ILE A 72 -5.77 -19.77 3.34
CA ILE A 72 -6.94 -19.05 2.90
C ILE A 72 -6.83 -17.59 3.31
N THR A 73 -7.09 -16.69 2.36
CA THR A 73 -7.30 -15.27 2.62
C THR A 73 -8.67 -15.10 3.27
N MET A 74 -8.70 -14.47 4.43
CA MET A 74 -9.90 -14.31 5.25
C MET A 74 -10.29 -12.85 5.38
N ALA A 75 -11.57 -12.61 5.64
CA ALA A 75 -12.09 -11.28 5.93
C ALA A 75 -12.89 -11.27 7.22
N TRP A 76 -12.89 -10.14 7.91
CA TRP A 76 -13.63 -9.89 9.13
C TRP A 76 -14.32 -8.54 9.08
N LYS A 77 -15.48 -8.48 9.71
CA LYS A 77 -16.27 -7.26 9.93
C LYS A 77 -16.76 -7.22 11.37
N LEU A 78 -17.20 -6.04 11.82
CA LEU A 78 -17.98 -5.95 13.04
C LEU A 78 -19.43 -6.28 12.76
N VAL A 79 -19.97 -7.21 13.55
CA VAL A 79 -21.40 -7.56 13.58
C VAL A 79 -21.83 -7.55 15.04
N ASP A 80 -22.80 -6.72 15.37
CA ASP A 80 -23.27 -6.50 16.75
C ASP A 80 -22.13 -6.18 17.73
N GLY A 81 -21.17 -5.36 17.26
CA GLY A 81 -20.00 -4.93 18.03
C GLY A 81 -18.91 -5.98 18.21
N LYS A 82 -19.03 -7.13 17.55
CA LYS A 82 -18.08 -8.24 17.64
C LYS A 82 -17.36 -8.46 16.33
N LEU A 83 -16.08 -8.75 16.42
CA LEU A 83 -15.27 -9.16 15.27
C LEU A 83 -15.78 -10.52 14.77
N THR A 84 -16.27 -10.54 13.55
CA THR A 84 -16.95 -11.70 12.97
C THR A 84 -16.36 -12.01 11.60
N GLN A 85 -16.08 -13.27 11.33
CA GLN A 85 -15.65 -13.72 10.02
C GLN A 85 -16.70 -13.36 8.97
N HIS A 86 -16.23 -12.79 7.87
CA HIS A 86 -17.05 -12.38 6.74
C HIS A 86 -16.78 -13.30 5.54
N GLY A 87 -17.77 -14.09 5.17
CA GLY A 87 -17.63 -15.08 4.11
C GLY A 87 -16.84 -16.31 4.49
N GLY A 88 -16.59 -17.19 3.53
CA GLY A 88 -15.89 -18.46 3.72
C GLY A 88 -14.39 -18.41 3.51
N GLY A 89 -13.88 -17.25 3.13
CA GLY A 89 -12.50 -17.10 2.73
C GLY A 89 -12.21 -17.52 1.29
N VAL A 90 -11.06 -17.18 0.81
CA VAL A 90 -10.64 -17.37 -0.58
C VAL A 90 -9.22 -17.89 -0.65
N ALA A 91 -9.00 -18.97 -1.42
CA ALA A 91 -7.65 -19.42 -1.75
C ALA A 91 -7.09 -18.53 -2.87
N LEU A 92 -5.97 -17.86 -2.59
CA LEU A 92 -5.23 -17.11 -3.59
C LEU A 92 -4.00 -17.91 -4.02
N ASP A 93 -3.85 -18.05 -5.32
CA ASP A 93 -2.67 -18.65 -5.91
C ASP A 93 -1.66 -17.55 -6.23
N GLY A 94 -0.50 -17.62 -5.59
CA GLY A 94 0.59 -16.66 -5.78
C GLY A 94 0.57 -15.44 -4.83
N ASP A 95 1.60 -14.62 -4.97
CA ASP A 95 1.81 -13.43 -4.17
C ASP A 95 1.01 -12.24 -4.72
N VAL A 96 0.26 -11.57 -3.85
CA VAL A 96 -0.44 -10.34 -4.21
C VAL A 96 0.40 -9.16 -3.72
N LYS A 97 1.04 -8.45 -4.67
CA LYS A 97 1.94 -7.33 -4.37
C LYS A 97 1.26 -5.98 -4.37
N ALA A 98 0.38 -5.74 -5.32
CA ALA A 98 -0.45 -4.54 -5.37
C ALA A 98 -1.89 -4.92 -5.14
N ARG A 99 -2.63 -4.10 -4.41
CA ARG A 99 -4.03 -4.34 -4.10
C ARG A 99 -4.78 -3.03 -3.92
N GLY A 100 -6.04 -3.05 -4.25
CA GLY A 100 -6.95 -1.94 -4.10
C GLY A 100 -8.39 -2.38 -4.23
N ILE A 101 -9.30 -1.43 -4.10
CA ILE A 101 -10.73 -1.68 -4.22
C ILE A 101 -11.27 -0.96 -5.44
N PHE A 102 -12.15 -1.63 -6.16
CA PHE A 102 -13.02 -1.01 -7.15
C PHE A 102 -14.44 -1.54 -6.97
N LYS A 103 -15.38 -0.64 -6.65
CA LYS A 103 -16.77 -1.00 -6.35
C LYS A 103 -16.81 -2.10 -5.27
N ASN A 104 -17.44 -3.22 -5.58
CA ASN A 104 -17.55 -4.36 -4.68
C ASN A 104 -16.43 -5.40 -4.85
N TYR A 105 -15.29 -5.01 -5.42
CA TYR A 105 -14.20 -5.94 -5.69
C TYR A 105 -12.91 -5.51 -5.02
N LEU A 106 -12.24 -6.49 -4.39
CA LEU A 106 -10.82 -6.40 -4.11
C LEU A 106 -10.07 -6.80 -5.38
N ILE A 107 -9.18 -5.95 -5.83
CA ILE A 107 -8.29 -6.23 -6.95
C ILE A 107 -6.91 -6.50 -6.39
N GLY A 108 -6.35 -7.65 -6.71
CA GLY A 108 -4.99 -8.01 -6.36
C GLY A 108 -4.16 -8.31 -7.61
N MET A 109 -2.94 -7.83 -7.65
CA MET A 109 -2.00 -8.07 -8.75
C MET A 109 -0.71 -8.68 -8.24
N SER A 110 -0.19 -9.63 -8.99
CA SER A 110 1.09 -10.25 -8.74
C SER A 110 2.01 -10.08 -9.94
N ASP A 111 3.30 -9.95 -9.70
CA ASP A 111 4.31 -9.90 -10.76
C ASP A 111 4.75 -11.29 -11.23
N GLN A 112 3.98 -12.31 -10.93
CA GLN A 112 4.15 -13.63 -11.56
C GLN A 112 3.40 -13.69 -12.88
N ALA A 113 3.91 -12.99 -13.87
CA ALA A 113 3.47 -13.21 -15.23
C ALA A 113 3.85 -14.62 -15.68
N THR A 114 2.95 -15.30 -16.38
CA THR A 114 3.23 -16.57 -17.03
C THR A 114 4.20 -16.39 -18.19
N ASP A 115 4.24 -15.18 -18.72
CA ASP A 115 5.23 -14.68 -19.65
C ASP A 115 5.83 -13.43 -19.03
N TYR A 116 7.07 -13.49 -18.60
CA TYR A 116 7.74 -12.45 -17.81
C TYR A 116 7.80 -11.08 -18.50
N ASP A 117 7.50 -11.01 -19.76
CA ASP A 117 7.75 -9.83 -20.55
C ASP A 117 6.51 -8.95 -20.74
N HIS A 118 5.25 -9.48 -20.63
CA HIS A 118 4.08 -8.77 -21.15
C HIS A 118 2.81 -8.82 -20.30
N TYR A 119 2.69 -9.73 -19.34
CA TYR A 119 1.42 -9.92 -18.62
C TYR A 119 1.58 -9.96 -17.10
N GLU A 120 0.67 -9.32 -16.38
CA GLU A 120 0.49 -9.52 -14.97
C GLU A 120 -0.83 -10.26 -14.69
N ARG A 121 -0.81 -11.12 -13.68
CA ARG A 121 -2.01 -11.77 -13.17
C ARG A 121 -2.81 -10.80 -12.31
N VAL A 122 -4.10 -10.75 -12.55
CA VAL A 122 -5.06 -9.94 -11.80
C VAL A 122 -6.08 -10.87 -11.18
N LYS A 123 -6.33 -10.68 -9.90
CA LYS A 123 -7.34 -11.42 -9.16
C LYS A 123 -8.41 -10.48 -8.65
N PHE A 124 -9.66 -10.88 -8.82
CA PHE A 124 -10.82 -10.11 -8.35
C PHE A 124 -11.58 -10.94 -7.34
N ILE A 125 -11.82 -10.38 -6.17
CA ILE A 125 -12.58 -11.02 -5.11
C ILE A 125 -13.77 -10.14 -4.80
N GLU A 126 -14.97 -10.73 -4.84
CA GLU A 126 -16.17 -9.99 -4.45
C GLU A 126 -16.19 -9.76 -2.94
N LEU A 127 -16.24 -8.50 -2.51
CA LEU A 127 -16.17 -8.12 -1.10
C LEU A 127 -17.45 -8.47 -0.32
N ASN A 128 -18.62 -8.40 -0.95
CA ASN A 128 -19.90 -8.66 -0.25
C ASN A 128 -20.01 -10.10 0.21
N SER A 129 -19.57 -11.05 -0.58
CA SER A 129 -19.61 -12.48 -0.23
C SER A 129 -18.32 -12.98 0.40
N PHE A 130 -17.20 -12.46 -0.04
CA PHE A 130 -15.84 -12.91 0.29
C PHE A 130 -15.74 -14.45 0.35
N GLY A 131 -16.23 -15.09 -0.69
CA GLY A 131 -16.36 -16.55 -0.80
C GLY A 131 -15.58 -17.11 -1.96
N ALA A 132 -15.90 -18.32 -2.37
CA ALA A 132 -15.13 -19.20 -3.23
C ALA A 132 -14.76 -18.70 -4.64
N ALA A 133 -15.32 -17.59 -5.10
CA ALA A 133 -15.09 -17.14 -6.46
C ALA A 133 -13.98 -16.10 -6.51
N VAL A 134 -12.76 -16.56 -6.78
CA VAL A 134 -11.70 -15.71 -7.31
C VAL A 134 -11.85 -15.71 -8.81
N VAL A 135 -12.00 -14.53 -9.38
CA VAL A 135 -11.95 -14.38 -10.83
C VAL A 135 -10.52 -14.06 -11.21
N ASP A 136 -9.89 -14.98 -11.94
CA ASP A 136 -8.55 -14.78 -12.46
C ASP A 136 -8.62 -14.07 -13.81
N GLY A 137 -7.90 -12.98 -13.93
CA GLY A 137 -7.72 -12.24 -15.17
C GLY A 137 -6.25 -12.01 -15.48
N ILE A 138 -6.01 -11.44 -16.63
CA ILE A 138 -4.69 -11.04 -17.10
C ILE A 138 -4.76 -9.60 -17.55
N ILE A 139 -3.75 -8.81 -17.21
CA ILE A 139 -3.56 -7.49 -17.79
C ILE A 139 -2.36 -7.52 -18.72
N ASP A 140 -2.56 -6.98 -19.91
CA ASP A 140 -1.50 -6.85 -20.91
C ASP A 140 -0.63 -5.63 -20.57
N CYS A 141 0.61 -5.88 -20.17
CA CYS A 141 1.56 -4.82 -19.86
C CYS A 141 2.04 -4.07 -21.11
N ASP A 142 1.79 -4.60 -22.30
CA ASP A 142 2.06 -3.91 -23.57
C ASP A 142 1.12 -2.73 -23.82
N ASP A 143 0.02 -2.60 -23.07
CA ASP A 143 -0.85 -1.43 -23.13
C ASP A 143 -0.06 -0.12 -22.99
N MET A 144 1.00 -0.16 -22.23
CA MET A 144 1.88 0.98 -22.01
C MET A 144 2.67 1.37 -23.26
N SER A 145 3.09 0.40 -24.06
CA SER A 145 3.83 0.65 -25.30
C SER A 145 2.96 1.23 -26.41
N LYS A 146 1.62 1.18 -26.25
CA LYS A 146 0.67 1.83 -27.17
C LYS A 146 0.74 3.34 -27.12
N GLU A 147 1.33 3.89 -26.05
CA GLU A 147 1.58 5.31 -25.92
C GLU A 147 3.04 5.63 -26.30
N PRO A 148 3.32 6.12 -27.51
CA PRO A 148 4.70 6.31 -27.98
C PRO A 148 5.55 7.22 -27.07
N GLN A 149 4.89 8.20 -26.40
CA GLN A 149 5.57 9.09 -25.46
C GLN A 149 6.01 8.39 -24.18
N SER A 150 5.52 7.19 -23.89
CA SER A 150 5.92 6.45 -22.69
C SER A 150 7.38 5.99 -22.74
N GLN A 151 7.93 5.79 -23.94
CA GLN A 151 9.30 5.28 -24.17
C GLN A 151 9.52 3.86 -23.63
N MET A 152 8.48 3.06 -23.57
CA MET A 152 8.46 1.83 -22.78
C MET A 152 8.76 0.57 -23.54
N GLU A 153 9.08 0.67 -24.80
CA GLU A 153 9.47 -0.49 -25.60
C GLU A 153 10.68 -1.21 -24.99
N GLY A 154 10.51 -2.49 -24.72
CA GLY A 154 11.57 -3.31 -24.11
C GLY A 154 11.64 -3.28 -22.57
N GLU A 155 10.79 -2.49 -21.93
CA GLU A 155 10.70 -2.46 -20.47
C GLU A 155 9.60 -3.41 -19.95
N THR A 156 9.76 -3.86 -18.72
CA THR A 156 8.73 -4.59 -17.97
C THR A 156 8.15 -3.75 -16.85
N TRP A 157 7.04 -4.19 -16.31
CA TRP A 157 6.19 -3.40 -15.43
C TRP A 157 5.84 -4.13 -14.16
N GLY A 158 5.73 -3.37 -13.10
CA GLY A 158 5.04 -3.79 -11.91
C GLY A 158 4.00 -2.75 -11.51
N VAL A 159 2.88 -3.18 -10.99
CA VAL A 159 1.86 -2.29 -10.46
C VAL A 159 2.28 -1.82 -9.07
N GLY A 160 2.23 -0.51 -8.85
CA GLY A 160 2.54 0.11 -7.56
C GLY A 160 1.32 0.21 -6.66
N ASP A 161 0.30 0.89 -7.13
CA ASP A 161 -0.96 1.10 -6.39
C ASP A 161 -2.16 0.96 -7.32
N ILE A 162 -3.30 0.64 -6.75
CA ILE A 162 -4.59 0.47 -7.43
C ILE A 162 -5.61 1.33 -6.71
N ALA A 163 -6.31 2.19 -7.45
CA ALA A 163 -7.32 3.07 -6.87
C ALA A 163 -8.57 3.16 -7.73
N GLU A 164 -9.69 3.45 -7.09
CA GLU A 164 -10.96 3.75 -7.73
C GLU A 164 -11.12 5.25 -7.93
N PHE A 165 -11.49 5.67 -9.13
CA PHE A 165 -11.95 7.02 -9.41
C PHE A 165 -13.17 6.97 -10.33
N GLY A 166 -14.35 7.26 -9.78
CA GLY A 166 -15.60 7.13 -10.52
C GLY A 166 -15.79 5.72 -11.07
N ASP A 167 -15.94 5.61 -12.38
CA ASP A 167 -16.10 4.34 -13.08
C ASP A 167 -14.76 3.73 -13.56
N TYR A 168 -13.63 4.33 -13.17
CA TYR A 168 -12.31 3.94 -13.63
C TYR A 168 -11.47 3.31 -12.53
N VAL A 169 -10.65 2.36 -12.95
CA VAL A 169 -9.56 1.81 -12.14
C VAL A 169 -8.26 2.49 -12.56
N LEU A 170 -7.54 3.02 -11.59
CA LEU A 170 -6.25 3.65 -11.81
C LEU A 170 -5.15 2.72 -11.32
N LEU A 171 -4.16 2.49 -12.17
CA LEU A 171 -2.99 1.68 -11.85
C LEU A 171 -1.73 2.53 -12.00
N SER A 172 -0.93 2.63 -10.96
CA SER A 172 0.41 3.16 -11.10
C SER A 172 1.35 2.06 -11.55
N TYR A 173 2.26 2.39 -12.46
CA TYR A 173 3.24 1.45 -12.96
C TYR A 173 4.64 1.86 -12.57
N SER A 174 5.42 0.88 -12.15
CA SER A 174 6.86 1.03 -11.97
C SER A 174 7.60 0.20 -13.01
N THR A 175 8.61 0.81 -13.61
CA THR A 175 9.42 0.16 -14.63
C THR A 175 10.40 -0.81 -13.99
N LYS A 176 10.58 -1.95 -14.65
CA LYS A 176 11.52 -2.98 -14.24
C LYS A 176 12.29 -3.43 -15.45
N HIS A 177 13.60 -3.55 -15.32
CA HIS A 177 14.40 -4.24 -16.32
C HIS A 177 14.66 -5.67 -15.84
N LEU A 178 14.10 -6.64 -16.54
CA LEU A 178 14.32 -8.05 -16.24
C LEU A 178 15.62 -8.50 -16.91
N VAL A 179 16.66 -8.72 -16.12
CA VAL A 179 17.83 -9.45 -16.60
C VAL A 179 17.55 -10.95 -16.40
N LYS A 180 17.38 -11.66 -17.50
CA LYS A 180 17.42 -13.11 -17.48
C LYS A 180 18.85 -13.50 -17.09
N ASP A 181 19.04 -13.91 -15.86
CA ASP A 181 20.28 -14.54 -15.46
C ASP A 181 20.42 -15.86 -16.24
N GLY A 182 21.50 -16.00 -17.00
CA GLY A 182 21.73 -17.15 -17.88
C GLY A 182 21.99 -18.49 -17.17
N ALA A 183 21.73 -18.56 -15.86
CA ALA A 183 21.73 -19.81 -15.10
C ALA A 183 20.36 -20.46 -15.21
N SER A 184 20.33 -21.61 -15.84
CA SER A 184 19.21 -22.51 -16.06
C SER A 184 18.16 -22.53 -14.94
N GLY A 185 16.92 -22.15 -15.27
CA GLY A 185 15.74 -22.29 -14.42
C GLY A 185 15.69 -21.33 -13.22
N ALA A 186 16.62 -20.40 -13.12
CA ALA A 186 16.64 -19.43 -12.05
C ALA A 186 15.64 -18.29 -12.33
N LYS A 187 14.96 -17.90 -11.28
CA LYS A 187 14.09 -16.74 -11.23
C LYS A 187 14.78 -15.55 -11.86
N ALA A 188 14.15 -14.95 -12.87
CA ALA A 188 14.61 -13.68 -13.41
C ALA A 188 14.78 -12.67 -12.27
N LYS A 189 15.97 -12.20 -12.04
CA LYS A 189 16.19 -11.12 -11.09
C LYS A 189 15.76 -9.83 -11.77
N ALA A 190 14.68 -9.26 -11.27
CA ALA A 190 14.35 -7.90 -11.64
C ALA A 190 15.49 -7.00 -11.20
N THR A 191 16.25 -6.46 -12.13
CA THR A 191 17.14 -5.35 -11.84
C THR A 191 16.36 -4.06 -12.07
N TYR A 192 16.44 -3.18 -11.09
CA TYR A 192 15.66 -1.93 -11.06
C TYR A 192 16.37 -0.78 -11.75
N SER A 193 17.36 -1.06 -12.57
CA SER A 193 18.04 -0.05 -13.38
C SER A 193 17.35 0.08 -14.73
N THR A 194 16.36 0.92 -14.78
CA THR A 194 15.73 1.36 -16.01
C THR A 194 15.98 2.85 -16.18
N ASP A 195 16.22 3.28 -17.42
CA ASP A 195 16.39 4.71 -17.75
C ASP A 195 15.10 5.51 -17.49
N LEU A 196 13.98 4.81 -17.27
CA LEU A 196 12.67 5.40 -17.04
C LEU A 196 12.29 5.52 -15.55
N ALA A 197 13.21 5.21 -14.64
CA ALA A 197 12.93 5.18 -13.20
C ALA A 197 12.36 6.49 -12.63
N ASN A 198 12.67 7.61 -13.27
CA ASN A 198 12.27 8.94 -12.82
C ASN A 198 10.96 9.45 -13.44
N ASN A 199 10.37 8.68 -14.35
CA ASN A 199 9.11 9.04 -14.98
C ASN A 199 7.92 8.47 -14.20
N LEU A 200 6.81 9.24 -14.14
CA LEU A 200 5.55 8.75 -13.59
C LEU A 200 4.68 8.15 -14.67
N TYR A 201 4.09 7.01 -14.38
CA TYR A 201 3.16 6.31 -15.26
C TYR A 201 1.90 5.92 -14.51
N LEU A 202 0.75 6.35 -15.05
CA LEU A 202 -0.56 6.05 -14.50
C LEU A 202 -1.48 5.55 -15.62
N GLY A 203 -1.90 4.30 -15.51
CA GLY A 203 -2.87 3.69 -16.44
C GLY A 203 -4.30 3.93 -15.98
N VAL A 204 -5.18 4.20 -16.92
CA VAL A 204 -6.62 4.39 -16.69
C VAL A 204 -7.37 3.27 -17.40
N TYR A 205 -8.20 2.54 -16.66
CA TYR A 205 -8.93 1.37 -17.14
C TYR A 205 -10.40 1.44 -16.79
N GLU A 206 -11.23 0.84 -17.64
CA GLU A 206 -12.60 0.46 -17.29
C GLU A 206 -12.64 -1.00 -16.85
N PHE A 207 -13.56 -1.31 -15.93
CA PHE A 207 -13.72 -2.66 -15.43
C PHE A 207 -14.94 -3.33 -16.10
N ASP A 208 -14.69 -4.45 -16.76
CA ASP A 208 -15.71 -5.28 -17.37
C ASP A 208 -15.60 -6.73 -16.86
N PRO A 209 -16.36 -7.11 -15.80
CA PRO A 209 -16.29 -8.45 -15.22
C PRO A 209 -16.92 -9.53 -16.12
N THR A 210 -17.52 -9.14 -17.25
CA THR A 210 -18.21 -10.06 -18.16
C THR A 210 -17.39 -10.41 -19.40
N ASP A 211 -16.18 -9.88 -19.52
CA ASP A 211 -15.33 -10.11 -20.69
C ASP A 211 -15.02 -11.60 -20.89
N ALA A 212 -15.30 -12.12 -22.09
CA ALA A 212 -15.14 -13.54 -22.42
C ALA A 212 -13.67 -14.00 -22.47
N ASP A 213 -12.76 -13.08 -22.76
CA ASP A 213 -11.31 -13.34 -22.85
C ASP A 213 -10.57 -13.06 -21.54
N LYS A 214 -11.32 -12.76 -20.46
CA LYS A 214 -10.77 -12.44 -19.12
C LYS A 214 -9.95 -11.15 -19.06
N GLU A 215 -10.07 -10.30 -20.04
CA GLU A 215 -9.52 -8.95 -20.02
C GLU A 215 -10.47 -8.02 -19.27
N TYR A 216 -10.56 -8.19 -17.96
CA TYR A 216 -11.52 -7.46 -17.13
C TYR A 216 -11.16 -5.99 -16.96
N LEU A 217 -9.91 -5.62 -17.15
CA LEU A 217 -9.46 -4.24 -17.17
C LEU A 217 -9.23 -3.80 -18.62
N LYS A 218 -10.07 -2.88 -19.07
CA LYS A 218 -10.04 -2.33 -20.44
C LYS A 218 -9.25 -1.04 -20.45
N TYR A 219 -8.11 -1.07 -21.12
CA TYR A 219 -7.25 0.11 -21.28
C TYR A 219 -7.99 1.27 -21.92
N GLN A 220 -7.89 2.46 -21.32
CA GLN A 220 -8.46 3.70 -21.84
C GLN A 220 -7.36 4.64 -22.30
N ASN A 221 -6.48 5.01 -21.39
CA ASN A 221 -5.37 5.91 -21.68
C ASN A 221 -4.27 5.77 -20.61
N MET A 222 -3.14 6.34 -20.94
CA MET A 222 -1.98 6.45 -20.06
C MET A 222 -1.69 7.92 -19.78
N ILE A 223 -1.47 8.24 -18.51
CA ILE A 223 -0.94 9.53 -18.12
C ILE A 223 0.55 9.34 -17.85
N VAL A 224 1.37 10.08 -18.57
CA VAL A 224 2.84 10.00 -18.47
C VAL A 224 3.37 11.36 -18.08
N ARG A 225 4.25 11.40 -17.08
CA ARG A 225 5.04 12.58 -16.77
C ARG A 225 6.53 12.22 -16.81
N LYS A 226 7.24 12.77 -17.79
CA LYS A 226 8.67 12.56 -17.95
C LYS A 226 9.44 13.53 -17.08
N SER A 227 10.38 13.04 -16.31
CA SER A 227 11.22 13.87 -15.44
C SER A 227 12.02 14.90 -16.23
N GLU A 228 12.52 14.55 -17.41
CA GLU A 228 13.29 15.42 -18.28
C GLU A 228 12.53 16.68 -18.77
N ASP A 229 11.20 16.57 -18.88
CA ASP A 229 10.34 17.67 -19.30
C ASP A 229 9.98 18.62 -18.15
N HIS A 230 10.36 18.29 -16.92
CA HIS A 230 9.97 19.01 -15.70
C HIS A 230 11.17 19.27 -14.79
N VAL A 231 12.23 19.83 -15.34
CA VAL A 231 13.47 20.15 -14.61
C VAL A 231 13.16 21.08 -13.44
N GLY A 232 13.49 20.65 -12.22
CA GLY A 232 13.17 21.37 -10.99
C GLY A 232 11.83 20.98 -10.37
N GLU A 233 10.97 20.27 -11.10
CA GLU A 233 9.69 19.73 -10.63
C GLU A 233 9.55 18.24 -10.97
N GLU A 234 10.61 17.48 -10.80
CA GLU A 234 10.63 16.04 -11.01
C GLU A 234 9.83 15.32 -9.92
N ALA A 235 9.21 14.20 -10.26
CA ALA A 235 8.39 13.44 -9.32
C ALA A 235 8.76 11.95 -9.21
N GLY A 236 9.03 11.28 -10.33
CA GLY A 236 9.29 9.85 -10.35
C GLY A 236 8.05 8.99 -10.28
N GLN A 237 8.22 7.74 -9.91
CA GLN A 237 7.18 6.71 -9.96
C GLN A 237 6.45 6.56 -8.62
N ILE A 238 5.20 6.12 -8.69
CA ILE A 238 4.50 5.54 -7.55
C ILE A 238 4.85 4.05 -7.56
N LYS A 239 5.77 3.68 -6.69
CA LYS A 239 6.31 2.33 -6.64
C LYS A 239 5.57 1.50 -5.60
N GLY A 240 5.24 0.28 -5.95
CA GLY A 240 5.15 -0.75 -4.96
C GLY A 240 6.54 -0.99 -4.38
N ASN A 241 6.60 -1.22 -3.10
CA ASN A 241 7.83 -1.68 -2.53
C ASN A 241 8.09 -3.12 -3.00
N LEU A 242 9.33 -3.42 -3.35
CA LEU A 242 9.76 -4.72 -3.81
C LEU A 242 9.50 -5.87 -2.86
N ARG A 243 9.35 -5.59 -1.59
CA ARG A 243 9.15 -6.57 -0.53
C ARG A 243 7.95 -6.30 0.36
N SER A 244 7.32 -5.15 0.26
CA SER A 244 6.07 -4.88 0.95
C SER A 244 4.98 -4.55 -0.03
N ARG A 245 3.80 -5.00 0.28
CA ARG A 245 2.60 -4.75 -0.47
C ARG A 245 2.25 -3.28 -0.37
N THR A 246 1.83 -2.67 -1.46
CA THR A 246 1.53 -1.25 -1.51
C THR A 246 0.05 -1.02 -1.68
N GLU A 247 -0.47 -0.12 -0.87
CA GLU A 247 -1.87 0.30 -0.83
C GLU A 247 -1.98 1.81 -0.83
N THR A 248 -0.88 2.50 -1.08
CA THR A 248 -0.81 3.96 -0.99
C THR A 248 -0.05 4.53 -2.18
N GLY A 249 -0.37 5.78 -2.50
CA GLY A 249 0.27 6.55 -3.55
C GLY A 249 -0.72 7.24 -4.46
N ILE A 250 -1.76 6.54 -4.93
CA ILE A 250 -2.87 7.15 -5.67
C ILE A 250 -3.98 7.44 -4.65
N GLU A 251 -4.15 8.71 -4.29
CA GLU A 251 -5.06 9.11 -3.21
C GLU A 251 -6.19 9.97 -3.74
N VAL A 252 -7.39 9.41 -3.74
CA VAL A 252 -8.59 10.07 -4.26
C VAL A 252 -9.31 10.79 -3.14
N LEU A 253 -9.42 12.11 -3.25
CA LEU A 253 -10.17 12.96 -2.32
C LEU A 253 -11.31 13.67 -3.08
N GLY A 254 -12.49 13.06 -3.08
CA GLY A 254 -13.63 13.57 -3.84
C GLY A 254 -13.37 13.53 -5.34
N ASP A 255 -13.36 14.68 -5.97
CA ASP A 255 -13.13 14.86 -7.41
C ASP A 255 -11.66 15.19 -7.77
N GLU A 256 -10.77 15.07 -6.80
CA GLU A 256 -9.33 15.31 -6.99
C GLU A 256 -8.54 14.02 -6.72
N ILE A 257 -7.48 13.83 -7.48
CA ILE A 257 -6.55 12.73 -7.33
C ILE A 257 -5.18 13.29 -6.98
N TYR A 258 -4.63 12.83 -5.85
CA TYR A 258 -3.28 13.18 -5.44
C TYR A 258 -2.36 11.99 -5.67
N LEU A 259 -1.22 12.25 -6.30
CA LEU A 259 -0.24 11.25 -6.66
C LEU A 259 1.01 11.45 -5.81
N PHE A 260 1.23 10.56 -4.87
CA PHE A 260 2.39 10.59 -3.98
C PHE A 260 3.50 9.73 -4.56
N CYS A 261 4.51 10.36 -5.11
CA CYS A 261 5.65 9.72 -5.73
C CYS A 261 6.79 9.60 -4.71
N GLN A 262 7.37 8.41 -4.57
CA GLN A 262 8.42 8.18 -3.58
C GLN A 262 9.76 8.80 -3.97
N GLY A 263 9.95 9.09 -5.25
CA GLY A 263 11.22 9.55 -5.75
C GLY A 263 12.27 8.44 -5.85
N SER A 264 13.49 8.81 -6.15
CA SER A 264 14.59 7.87 -6.20
C SER A 264 15.93 8.56 -5.95
N LYS A 265 16.83 7.86 -5.31
CA LYS A 265 18.21 8.24 -5.19
C LYS A 265 19.06 7.28 -6.03
N ASN A 266 19.70 7.83 -7.04
CA ASN A 266 20.36 7.03 -8.07
C ASN A 266 21.89 7.01 -7.88
N SER A 267 22.36 6.81 -6.67
CA SER A 267 23.79 6.75 -6.36
C SER A 267 24.54 5.82 -7.31
N GLY A 268 25.48 6.37 -8.06
CA GLY A 268 26.29 5.63 -9.02
C GLY A 268 25.62 5.30 -10.35
N LYS A 269 24.50 5.93 -10.66
CA LYS A 269 23.80 5.84 -11.95
C LYS A 269 23.91 7.14 -12.73
N ASP A 270 23.76 7.08 -14.04
CA ASP A 270 23.92 8.23 -14.94
C ASP A 270 22.70 9.16 -14.99
N TYR A 271 21.66 8.93 -14.19
CA TYR A 271 20.48 9.77 -14.12
C TYR A 271 20.34 10.42 -12.74
N PRO A 272 19.78 11.65 -12.68
CA PRO A 272 19.73 12.41 -11.43
C PRO A 272 18.84 11.80 -10.37
N ASP A 273 19.10 12.18 -9.11
CA ASP A 273 18.19 11.93 -8.02
C ASP A 273 16.88 12.68 -8.24
N VAL A 274 15.76 12.05 -7.87
CA VAL A 274 14.42 12.63 -7.96
C VAL A 274 13.78 12.64 -6.58
N PRO A 275 13.32 13.82 -6.10
CA PRO A 275 12.70 13.92 -4.78
C PRO A 275 11.38 13.14 -4.70
N SER A 276 10.95 12.83 -3.48
CA SER A 276 9.57 12.50 -3.24
C SER A 276 8.70 13.71 -3.51
N ALA A 277 7.55 13.53 -4.14
CA ALA A 277 6.70 14.63 -4.57
C ALA A 277 5.23 14.28 -4.53
N VAL A 278 4.38 15.30 -4.51
CA VAL A 278 2.94 15.16 -4.71
C VAL A 278 2.55 15.92 -5.97
N LEU A 279 1.81 15.24 -6.83
CA LEU A 279 1.15 15.78 -8.00
C LEU A 279 -0.36 15.71 -7.83
N ARG A 280 -1.10 16.38 -8.68
CA ARG A 280 -2.57 16.39 -8.62
C ARG A 280 -3.18 16.22 -10.01
N ILE A 281 -4.34 15.58 -10.04
CA ILE A 281 -5.25 15.54 -11.21
C ILE A 281 -6.58 16.11 -10.74
N SER A 282 -7.01 17.22 -11.33
CA SER A 282 -8.26 17.88 -10.96
C SER A 282 -8.82 18.72 -12.11
N GLY A 283 -10.05 19.20 -11.98
CA GLY A 283 -10.65 20.17 -12.89
C GLY A 283 -10.59 19.75 -14.37
N ASN A 284 -9.92 20.55 -15.19
CA ASN A 284 -9.79 20.31 -16.63
C ASN A 284 -8.91 19.09 -16.98
N SER A 285 -8.15 18.58 -16.02
CA SER A 285 -7.39 17.34 -16.16
C SER A 285 -8.25 16.09 -16.11
N ILE A 286 -9.55 16.28 -15.87
CA ILE A 286 -10.55 15.22 -15.87
C ILE A 286 -11.61 15.58 -16.93
N GLN A 287 -11.83 14.69 -17.88
CA GLN A 287 -12.79 14.88 -18.98
C GLN A 287 -13.80 13.75 -18.98
N ASN A 288 -15.08 14.08 -18.87
CA ASN A 288 -16.17 13.11 -18.78
C ASN A 288 -15.94 12.07 -17.66
N GLY A 289 -15.43 12.53 -16.51
CA GLY A 289 -15.12 11.68 -15.37
C GLY A 289 -13.83 10.84 -15.49
N LYS A 290 -13.10 10.98 -16.59
CA LYS A 290 -11.87 10.24 -16.87
C LYS A 290 -10.63 11.11 -16.68
N PRO A 291 -9.67 10.69 -15.85
CA PRO A 291 -8.39 11.38 -15.74
C PRO A 291 -7.62 11.33 -17.06
N VAL A 292 -7.12 12.46 -17.53
CA VAL A 292 -6.42 12.57 -18.82
C VAL A 292 -5.07 13.25 -18.75
N ALA A 293 -4.78 13.99 -17.68
CA ALA A 293 -3.54 14.75 -17.55
C ALA A 293 -3.22 14.98 -16.06
N ILE A 294 -2.01 15.40 -15.80
CA ILE A 294 -1.58 15.92 -14.49
C ILE A 294 -1.71 17.44 -14.55
N ASP A 295 -2.17 18.06 -13.46
CA ASP A 295 -2.31 19.51 -13.35
C ASP A 295 -0.96 20.21 -13.48
N ASP A 296 -0.90 21.29 -14.23
CA ASP A 296 0.30 22.10 -14.40
C ASP A 296 0.57 23.04 -13.20
N ASP A 297 -0.43 23.29 -12.38
CA ASP A 297 -0.40 24.29 -11.29
C ASP A 297 -0.26 23.69 -9.88
N TYR A 298 0.03 22.41 -9.78
CA TYR A 298 0.25 21.76 -8.49
C TYR A 298 1.49 20.87 -8.52
N TYR A 299 2.44 21.19 -7.67
CA TYR A 299 3.64 20.37 -7.42
C TYR A 299 4.17 20.66 -6.03
N VAL A 300 4.43 19.60 -5.27
CA VAL A 300 5.06 19.71 -3.95
C VAL A 300 6.29 18.81 -3.90
N ASN A 301 7.45 19.39 -3.65
CA ASN A 301 8.68 18.65 -3.37
C ASN A 301 8.67 18.22 -1.90
N LEU A 302 8.21 17.00 -1.63
CA LEU A 302 8.11 16.48 -0.27
C LEU A 302 9.47 16.30 0.39
N THR A 303 10.49 15.95 -0.36
CA THR A 303 11.85 15.79 0.18
C THR A 303 12.39 17.13 0.70
N GLU A 304 12.13 18.21 -0.01
CA GLU A 304 12.49 19.56 0.45
C GLU A 304 11.69 19.97 1.68
N VAL A 305 10.36 19.78 1.64
CA VAL A 305 9.46 20.17 2.73
C VAL A 305 9.74 19.37 4.01
N THR A 306 9.96 18.07 3.88
CA THR A 306 10.13 17.18 5.04
C THR A 306 11.57 16.97 5.46
N GLY A 307 12.51 17.18 4.55
CA GLY A 307 13.92 16.83 4.74
C GLY A 307 14.25 15.36 4.54
N HIS A 308 13.26 14.54 4.09
CA HIS A 308 13.39 13.11 3.96
C HIS A 308 12.69 12.61 2.68
N TYR A 309 13.15 11.47 2.15
CA TYR A 309 12.37 10.73 1.17
C TYR A 309 11.18 10.04 1.84
N MET A 310 10.05 10.00 1.14
CA MET A 310 8.84 9.35 1.60
C MET A 310 8.85 7.85 1.22
N TRP A 311 8.39 7.02 2.16
CA TRP A 311 8.11 5.61 1.89
C TRP A 311 6.63 5.38 1.60
N LYS A 312 5.75 5.76 2.52
CA LYS A 312 4.28 5.60 2.39
C LYS A 312 3.54 6.85 2.85
N CYS A 313 2.31 6.98 2.41
CA CYS A 313 1.37 8.00 2.85
C CYS A 313 0.06 7.36 3.31
N PHE A 314 -0.55 7.93 4.34
CA PHE A 314 -1.78 7.40 4.96
C PHE A 314 -2.76 8.53 5.16
N TYR A 315 -3.93 8.44 4.54
CA TYR A 315 -4.97 9.45 4.70
C TYR A 315 -5.57 9.41 6.11
N ILE A 316 -5.62 10.55 6.79
CA ILE A 316 -6.20 10.69 8.13
C ILE A 316 -7.42 11.61 8.17
N GLY A 317 -7.96 12.00 7.03
CA GLY A 317 -9.09 12.93 6.94
C GLY A 317 -8.67 14.40 6.90
N GLY A 318 -9.61 15.28 6.56
CA GLY A 318 -9.39 16.73 6.58
C GLY A 318 -8.27 17.21 5.64
N ASN A 319 -8.08 16.58 4.50
CA ASN A 319 -7.00 16.84 3.54
C ASN A 319 -5.58 16.52 4.07
N LYS A 320 -5.48 15.79 5.17
CA LYS A 320 -4.22 15.48 5.84
C LYS A 320 -3.80 14.03 5.65
N PHE A 321 -2.50 13.86 5.45
CA PHE A 321 -1.83 12.57 5.35
C PHE A 321 -0.75 12.44 6.41
N CYS A 322 -0.68 11.27 7.03
CA CYS A 322 0.51 10.87 7.78
C CYS A 322 1.51 10.28 6.79
N LEU A 323 2.67 10.87 6.71
CA LEU A 323 3.76 10.38 5.87
C LEU A 323 4.69 9.52 6.72
N GLN A 324 5.02 8.34 6.22
CA GLN A 324 6.09 7.52 6.76
C GLN A 324 7.34 7.75 5.91
N LEU A 325 8.39 8.22 6.54
CA LEU A 325 9.57 8.76 5.89
C LEU A 325 10.81 7.92 6.21
N TYR A 326 11.76 7.91 5.30
CA TYR A 326 13.07 7.34 5.58
C TYR A 326 13.77 8.17 6.65
N THR A 327 14.26 7.52 7.69
CA THR A 327 14.86 8.16 8.85
C THR A 327 16.12 8.92 8.52
N GLU A 328 16.96 8.37 7.64
CA GLU A 328 18.20 9.00 7.22
C GLU A 328 17.98 9.86 5.99
N LYS A 329 18.49 11.10 6.05
CA LYS A 329 18.45 12.01 4.92
C LYS A 329 19.19 11.43 3.72
N GLY A 330 18.56 11.52 2.56
CA GLY A 330 19.12 11.03 1.32
C GLY A 330 19.03 9.54 1.10
N THR A 331 18.35 8.79 1.99
CA THR A 331 18.00 7.39 1.76
C THR A 331 16.68 7.33 1.00
N ALA A 332 16.64 6.59 -0.08
CA ALA A 332 15.44 6.35 -0.88
C ALA A 332 15.44 4.91 -1.40
N GLY A 333 14.28 4.44 -1.85
CA GLY A 333 14.09 3.06 -2.29
C GLY A 333 13.85 2.13 -1.10
N PHE A 334 14.04 0.83 -1.30
CA PHE A 334 13.85 -0.12 -0.23
C PHE A 334 15.12 -0.36 0.57
N VAL A 335 15.18 0.23 1.77
CA VAL A 335 16.16 -0.12 2.79
C VAL A 335 15.38 -0.58 4.02
N GLU A 336 15.47 -1.88 4.33
CA GLU A 336 14.71 -2.48 5.42
C GLU A 336 15.01 -1.80 6.76
N GLY A 337 13.96 -1.46 7.51
CA GLY A 337 14.08 -0.86 8.83
C GLY A 337 14.51 0.60 8.87
N SER A 338 14.60 1.30 7.72
CA SER A 338 15.03 2.71 7.67
C SER A 338 13.89 3.75 7.64
N HIS A 339 12.63 3.32 7.60
CA HIS A 339 11.45 4.19 7.48
C HIS A 339 10.77 4.42 8.86
N LYS A 340 11.46 5.12 9.74
CA LYS A 340 11.06 5.29 11.16
C LYS A 340 10.75 6.74 11.53
N ALA A 341 10.64 7.64 10.57
CA ALA A 341 10.25 9.03 10.77
C ALA A 341 8.83 9.26 10.21
N PHE A 342 8.11 10.18 10.81
CA PHE A 342 6.73 10.49 10.42
C PHE A 342 6.50 11.99 10.39
N GLY A 343 5.53 12.41 9.59
CA GLY A 343 5.05 13.78 9.55
C GLY A 343 3.62 13.88 9.06
N ILE A 344 2.96 14.97 9.38
CA ILE A 344 1.60 15.27 8.91
C ILE A 344 1.70 16.32 7.81
N PHE A 345 1.13 16.00 6.66
CA PHE A 345 1.12 16.85 5.48
C PHE A 345 -0.31 17.14 5.01
N ASP A 346 -0.63 18.40 4.77
CA ASP A 346 -1.91 18.84 4.22
C ASP A 346 -1.76 19.13 2.74
N VAL A 347 -2.47 18.37 1.89
CA VAL A 347 -2.35 18.50 0.42
C VAL A 347 -2.96 19.80 -0.13
N LYS A 348 -3.84 20.49 0.62
CA LYS A 348 -4.46 21.73 0.22
C LYS A 348 -3.64 22.95 0.62
N THR A 349 -3.19 23.01 1.86
CA THR A 349 -2.41 24.13 2.40
C THR A 349 -0.92 23.96 2.19
N GLU A 350 -0.47 22.75 1.86
CA GLU A 350 0.94 22.36 1.72
C GLU A 350 1.75 22.49 3.02
N GLN A 351 1.06 22.59 4.14
CA GLN A 351 1.70 22.66 5.45
C GLN A 351 2.16 21.28 5.92
N TYR A 352 3.34 21.26 6.53
CA TYR A 352 3.97 20.06 7.07
C TYR A 352 4.30 20.24 8.55
N THR A 353 3.98 19.22 9.35
CA THR A 353 4.30 19.16 10.78
C THR A 353 5.04 17.86 11.06
N PRO A 354 6.31 17.90 11.48
CA PRO A 354 7.01 16.70 11.91
C PRO A 354 6.30 16.04 13.09
N VAL A 355 6.27 14.70 13.11
CA VAL A 355 5.72 13.96 14.25
C VAL A 355 6.75 13.92 15.38
N THR A 356 6.27 14.23 16.58
CA THR A 356 7.01 14.14 17.85
C THR A 356 6.33 13.13 18.77
N GLY A 357 7.04 12.64 19.78
CA GLY A 357 6.48 11.75 20.81
C GLY A 357 6.64 10.25 20.52
N LEU A 358 7.18 9.88 19.35
CA LEU A 358 7.61 8.51 19.11
C LEU A 358 8.94 8.22 19.81
N PRO A 359 9.28 6.94 20.07
CA PRO A 359 10.62 6.59 20.52
C PRO A 359 11.68 7.07 19.53
N ASP A 360 12.90 7.31 20.00
CA ASP A 360 14.02 7.60 19.12
C ASP A 360 14.15 6.51 18.06
N ALA A 361 14.43 6.92 16.82
CA ALA A 361 14.47 6.00 15.68
C ALA A 361 15.48 4.86 15.88
N ASN A 362 16.59 5.11 16.56
CA ASN A 362 17.59 4.09 16.88
C ASN A 362 17.14 3.06 17.93
N LEU A 363 16.07 3.33 18.67
CA LEU A 363 15.45 2.40 19.61
C LEU A 363 14.30 1.61 18.98
N ILE A 364 13.77 2.06 17.84
CA ILE A 364 12.70 1.36 17.15
C ILE A 364 13.28 0.14 16.44
N TYR A 365 12.80 -1.03 16.84
CA TYR A 365 13.13 -2.29 16.18
C TYR A 365 12.25 -2.52 14.96
N ASP A 366 10.94 -2.35 15.12
CA ASP A 366 9.97 -2.56 14.05
C ASP A 366 8.72 -1.70 14.25
N ILE A 367 8.11 -1.33 13.14
CA ILE A 367 6.78 -0.73 13.07
C ILE A 367 5.94 -1.65 12.20
N ALA A 368 4.86 -2.18 12.76
CA ALA A 368 3.99 -3.10 12.02
C ALA A 368 3.34 -2.40 10.82
N LEU A 369 3.19 -3.15 9.73
CA LEU A 369 2.66 -2.61 8.46
C LEU A 369 1.17 -2.26 8.55
N ALA A 370 0.38 -3.06 9.27
CA ALA A 370 -1.04 -2.77 9.46
C ALA A 370 -1.22 -1.62 10.45
N TYR A 371 -2.06 -0.68 10.08
CA TYR A 371 -2.31 0.55 10.82
C TYR A 371 -3.81 0.82 10.92
N ALA A 372 -4.19 1.69 11.86
CA ALA A 372 -5.57 2.13 12.05
C ALA A 372 -5.68 3.63 11.80
N ALA A 373 -6.21 4.02 10.64
CA ALA A 373 -6.51 5.41 10.33
C ALA A 373 -7.97 5.73 10.69
N ASP A 374 -8.16 6.80 11.42
CA ASP A 374 -9.48 7.31 11.80
C ASP A 374 -9.70 8.68 11.16
N THR A 375 -10.33 8.70 9.99
CA THR A 375 -10.54 9.91 9.23
C THR A 375 -11.57 10.86 9.84
N ASP A 376 -12.44 10.38 10.72
CA ASP A 376 -13.40 11.22 11.44
C ASP A 376 -12.73 12.02 12.55
N ASN A 377 -11.69 11.47 13.19
CA ASN A 377 -10.97 12.07 14.28
C ASN A 377 -9.57 12.58 13.90
N ASN A 378 -9.17 12.42 12.65
CA ASN A 378 -7.86 12.83 12.12
C ASN A 378 -6.70 12.23 12.90
N THR A 379 -6.77 10.94 13.19
CA THR A 379 -5.74 10.20 13.91
C THR A 379 -5.30 8.96 13.13
N ILE A 380 -4.11 8.49 13.46
CA ILE A 380 -3.59 7.21 12.98
C ILE A 380 -2.86 6.50 14.12
N THR A 381 -3.05 5.20 14.21
CA THR A 381 -2.42 4.37 15.24
C THR A 381 -1.54 3.32 14.57
N PHE A 382 -0.30 3.22 15.07
CA PHE A 382 0.68 2.21 14.67
C PHE A 382 1.12 1.40 15.88
N GLU A 383 1.48 0.14 15.63
CA GLU A 383 2.13 -0.70 16.63
C GLU A 383 3.64 -0.63 16.47
N VAL A 384 4.34 -0.30 17.54
CA VAL A 384 5.79 -0.07 17.56
C VAL A 384 6.46 -0.98 18.57
N GLU A 385 7.50 -1.68 18.14
CA GLU A 385 8.38 -2.49 18.97
C GLU A 385 9.73 -1.79 19.10
N THR A 386 10.24 -1.74 20.33
CA THR A 386 11.54 -1.12 20.64
C THR A 386 12.56 -2.16 21.09
N THR A 387 13.83 -1.80 21.01
CA THR A 387 14.96 -2.69 21.40
C THR A 387 15.20 -2.73 22.91
N ASP A 388 14.58 -1.84 23.69
CA ASP A 388 14.66 -1.83 25.13
C ASP A 388 13.75 -2.88 25.80
N SER A 389 13.66 -2.88 27.11
CA SER A 389 12.86 -3.84 27.87
C SER A 389 11.36 -3.53 27.89
N GLN A 390 10.91 -2.48 27.21
CA GLN A 390 9.49 -2.14 27.14
C GLN A 390 8.75 -3.09 26.20
N LEU A 391 7.48 -3.39 26.56
CA LEU A 391 6.59 -4.09 25.66
C LEU A 391 6.33 -3.27 24.39
N PRO A 392 6.07 -3.92 23.25
CA PRO A 392 5.47 -3.24 22.11
C PRO A 392 4.21 -2.47 22.53
N ALA A 393 3.95 -1.34 21.90
CA ALA A 393 2.80 -0.53 22.22
C ALA A 393 2.18 0.11 20.99
N LEU A 394 0.91 0.46 21.11
CA LEU A 394 0.21 1.26 20.14
C LEU A 394 0.52 2.74 20.37
N TYR A 395 0.90 3.44 19.30
CA TYR A 395 1.12 4.88 19.31
C TYR A 395 0.08 5.54 18.42
N THR A 396 -0.65 6.50 18.94
CA THR A 396 -1.64 7.28 18.20
C THR A 396 -1.11 8.66 17.89
N ILE A 397 -1.11 9.01 16.61
CA ILE A 397 -0.64 10.29 16.09
C ILE A 397 -1.86 11.12 15.70
N GLY A 398 -2.00 12.31 16.29
CA GLY A 398 -3.05 13.26 15.95
C GLY A 398 -2.66 14.19 14.79
N LYS A 399 -3.63 15.01 14.34
CA LYS A 399 -3.42 15.99 13.26
C LYS A 399 -2.38 17.07 13.61
N ASP A 400 -2.09 17.24 14.88
CA ASP A 400 -1.05 18.15 15.40
C ASP A 400 0.37 17.58 15.33
N GLY A 401 0.50 16.32 14.87
CA GLY A 401 1.78 15.64 14.77
C GLY A 401 2.32 15.12 16.11
N VAL A 402 1.48 15.06 17.16
CA VAL A 402 1.91 14.51 18.45
C VAL A 402 1.52 13.04 18.54
N ALA A 403 2.51 12.18 18.72
CA ALA A 403 2.32 10.76 18.99
C ALA A 403 2.25 10.53 20.50
N LYS A 404 1.30 9.69 20.91
CA LYS A 404 1.12 9.28 22.30
C LYS A 404 1.18 7.77 22.42
N ARG A 405 2.03 7.29 23.33
CA ARG A 405 2.08 5.87 23.67
C ARG A 405 0.79 5.47 24.37
N GLY A 406 0.19 4.40 23.91
CA GLY A 406 -1.06 3.88 24.45
C GLY A 406 -0.95 2.45 24.94
N MET A 407 -1.90 1.60 24.50
CA MET A 407 -1.98 0.20 24.91
C MET A 407 -0.69 -0.56 24.65
N GLU A 408 -0.21 -1.25 25.67
CA GLU A 408 0.89 -2.20 25.55
C GLU A 408 0.36 -3.55 25.05
N VAL A 409 1.18 -4.24 24.29
CA VAL A 409 0.84 -5.57 23.76
C VAL A 409 1.94 -6.55 24.17
N ASP A 410 1.58 -7.52 24.99
CA ASP A 410 2.52 -8.54 25.48
C ASP A 410 2.76 -9.63 24.44
N THR A 411 3.51 -9.27 23.39
CA THR A 411 3.82 -10.16 22.27
C THR A 411 5.29 -10.07 21.87
N GLU A 412 5.82 -11.17 21.36
CA GLU A 412 7.14 -11.20 20.72
C GLU A 412 7.08 -10.93 19.19
N SER A 413 5.88 -10.85 18.63
CA SER A 413 5.67 -10.64 17.18
C SER A 413 4.50 -9.73 16.93
N ILE A 414 4.79 -8.48 16.61
CA ILE A 414 3.76 -7.51 16.23
C ILE A 414 3.31 -7.74 14.78
N LYS A 415 2.00 -7.61 14.54
CA LYS A 415 1.41 -7.68 13.19
C LYS A 415 0.63 -6.42 12.83
N GLY A 416 0.27 -5.62 13.82
CA GLY A 416 -0.35 -4.32 13.61
C GLY A 416 -1.69 -4.15 14.30
N VAL A 417 -2.34 -3.08 13.90
CA VAL A 417 -3.62 -2.65 14.43
C VAL A 417 -4.53 -2.20 13.28
N SER A 418 -5.83 -2.39 13.45
CA SER A 418 -6.83 -1.95 12.48
C SER A 418 -8.00 -1.31 13.21
N LEU A 419 -8.78 -0.49 12.50
CA LEU A 419 -10.02 0.08 13.02
C LEU A 419 -11.17 -0.40 12.18
N LEU A 420 -12.16 -1.01 12.81
CA LEU A 420 -13.40 -1.38 12.17
C LEU A 420 -14.59 -0.62 12.75
N LYS A 421 -15.45 -0.19 11.87
CA LYS A 421 -16.72 0.48 12.18
C LYS A 421 -17.85 -0.37 11.62
N GLN A 422 -18.89 -0.55 12.45
CA GLN A 422 -20.11 -1.20 12.00
C GLN A 422 -20.97 -0.18 11.25
N LYS A 423 -21.48 -0.58 10.08
CA LYS A 423 -22.45 0.20 9.32
C LYS A 423 -23.88 -0.20 9.66
#